data_88d45f5e2b2853329cbbdb82a06b492e
#
_entry.id   88d45f5e2b2853329cbbdb82a06b492e
#
_cell.length_a   1.000
_cell.length_b   1.000
_cell.length_c   1.000
_cell.angle_alpha   90.00
_cell.angle_beta   90.00
_cell.angle_gamma   90.00
#
_symmetry.space_group_name_H-M   'P 1'
#
loop_
_entity.id
_entity.type
_entity.pdbx_description
1 polymer ?
#
loop_
_entity_poly.entity_id
_entity_poly.type
_entity_poly.pdbx_seq_one_letter_code
_entity_poly.pdbx_strand_id
1 'polypeptide(L)'
;MLGALQRIGKSLMLPIAVLPAAALLLRLGQDDLLGIPFVAAAGGAIFDNLALIFAIGVAIGFSKDSNGAAGLAGAIGYLVLTQGTQAVNEDINMAILGGILSGIVAGLLYNRFHDIKLPTWLGFFGGRRFVPIVTATAMVILAGLFGFVWPPIQEGINAIGQWIIDAGALGVGVFGFLNRLLIPFGLHHVLNSLVWFVFGEYNGATGDLNRFFAGDPSAGIFMAGFFPIMMFGLPAACFAMIAAAKKDRRAEVSGMLIGIAFASFLTGITEPIEFAFMFLSPLLYGIHALLTASSMVLAYVLDIHHGFGFSAGAIDFFLNYGLAQKAGLLLVIGLIYGVIYFVVFYFLIKKFNLKTPGREDEDMAIETTSPTEGDKYDVMAGHFIRSIGGIDNISSIDNCTTRLRLQMNDMSKVDEAELKRYGARGVVKVNNRNLQIIVGTDVEFVADAMRGTRSNPSKATTNAGTLTKTIADQAFIMPVKGKIIPLKEVPDEVFSAGMMGDGFAILPEDGHFVSPVDGEVISVFPTKHAVGIKSESGVEILIHVGIDTVNLKGEGFTTHVKEGDTIKRGDKLMTVDLSSVRRAVPSLATPIIFTNLQTLKIKKTGNIPQGDSGIISID
;
A
#
# COMPACT_ATOMS: atom_id res chain seq x y z
N MET A 1 -21.80 5.88 12.24
CA MET A 1 -20.99 7.07 12.52
C MET A 1 -19.49 6.81 12.29
N LEU A 2 -18.87 5.84 12.94
CA LEU A 2 -17.43 5.52 12.77
C LEU A 2 -17.03 5.24 11.30
N GLY A 3 -17.83 4.49 10.54
CA GLY A 3 -17.55 4.20 9.13
C GLY A 3 -17.59 5.43 8.20
N ALA A 4 -18.41 6.44 8.52
CA ALA A 4 -18.42 7.70 7.76
C ALA A 4 -17.16 8.52 8.04
N LEU A 5 -16.74 8.62 9.32
CA LEU A 5 -15.50 9.29 9.70
C LEU A 5 -14.26 8.62 9.09
N GLN A 6 -14.23 7.29 9.07
CA GLN A 6 -13.16 6.53 8.42
C GLN A 6 -13.10 6.76 6.91
N ARG A 7 -14.26 6.94 6.24
CA ARG A 7 -14.31 7.28 4.82
C ARG A 7 -13.76 8.68 4.57
N ILE A 8 -14.06 9.65 5.44
CA ILE A 8 -13.47 11.00 5.37
C ILE A 8 -11.94 10.88 5.50
N GLY A 9 -11.43 10.23 6.56
CA GLY A 9 -9.99 10.06 6.75
C GLY A 9 -9.28 9.45 5.54
N LYS A 10 -9.87 8.40 4.94
CA LYS A 10 -9.33 7.78 3.72
C LYS A 10 -9.29 8.75 2.54
N SER A 11 -10.36 9.51 2.31
CA SER A 11 -10.45 10.42 1.16
C SER A 11 -9.50 11.62 1.28
N LEU A 12 -9.02 11.95 2.48
CA LEU A 12 -8.01 12.99 2.72
C LEU A 12 -6.59 12.54 2.32
N MET A 13 -6.33 11.23 2.21
CA MET A 13 -4.97 10.73 1.91
C MET A 13 -4.48 11.16 0.52
N LEU A 14 -5.35 11.13 -0.50
CA LEU A 14 -4.95 11.50 -1.87
C LEU A 14 -4.51 12.97 -1.99
N PRO A 15 -5.25 13.97 -1.49
CA PRO A 15 -4.77 15.35 -1.44
C PRO A 15 -3.48 15.54 -0.63
N ILE A 16 -3.36 14.86 0.51
CA ILE A 16 -2.18 14.95 1.38
C ILE A 16 -0.93 14.40 0.68
N ALA A 17 -1.05 13.38 -0.16
CA ALA A 17 0.07 12.79 -0.89
C ALA A 17 0.79 13.77 -1.85
N VAL A 18 0.19 14.91 -2.18
CA VAL A 18 0.82 15.96 -3.01
C VAL A 18 1.73 16.87 -2.19
N LEU A 19 1.51 16.98 -0.87
CA LEU A 19 2.23 17.93 -0.01
C LEU A 19 3.76 17.74 -0.01
N PRO A 20 4.34 16.52 -0.06
CA PRO A 20 5.79 16.34 -0.14
C PRO A 20 6.42 17.07 -1.32
N ALA A 21 5.81 16.95 -2.51
CA ALA A 21 6.32 17.60 -3.71
C ALA A 21 6.17 19.13 -3.62
N ALA A 22 5.03 19.60 -3.12
CA ALA A 22 4.77 21.02 -2.90
C ALA A 22 5.77 21.65 -1.94
N ALA A 23 5.99 21.00 -0.79
CA ALA A 23 6.92 21.48 0.23
C ALA A 23 8.37 21.48 -0.27
N LEU A 24 8.78 20.42 -0.98
CA LEU A 24 10.13 20.34 -1.56
C LEU A 24 10.36 21.47 -2.57
N LEU A 25 9.43 21.72 -3.48
CA LEU A 25 9.52 22.81 -4.46
C LEU A 25 9.55 24.17 -3.76
N LEU A 26 8.61 24.43 -2.85
CA LEU A 26 8.55 25.67 -2.11
C LEU A 26 9.87 25.93 -1.39
N ARG A 27 10.37 24.94 -0.67
CA ARG A 27 11.55 25.07 0.17
C ARG A 27 12.85 25.20 -0.61
N LEU A 28 13.04 24.39 -1.65
CA LEU A 28 14.21 24.48 -2.51
C LEU A 28 14.29 25.83 -3.26
N GLY A 29 13.14 26.41 -3.58
CA GLY A 29 13.08 27.69 -4.29
C GLY A 29 13.33 28.92 -3.42
N GLN A 30 13.34 28.81 -2.06
CA GLN A 30 13.55 29.95 -1.15
C GLN A 30 15.00 30.47 -1.19
N ASP A 31 15.17 31.76 -0.82
CA ASP A 31 16.42 32.52 -0.97
C ASP A 31 17.57 31.95 -0.11
N ASP A 32 17.27 31.33 1.02
CA ASP A 32 18.25 30.72 1.91
C ASP A 32 18.74 29.32 1.44
N LEU A 33 18.17 28.76 0.36
CA LEU A 33 18.63 27.52 -0.27
C LEU A 33 19.12 27.78 -1.71
N LEU A 34 18.27 27.59 -2.71
CA LEU A 34 18.67 27.75 -4.11
C LEU A 34 18.36 29.15 -4.67
N GLY A 35 17.48 29.92 -4.02
CA GLY A 35 17.08 31.27 -4.44
C GLY A 35 16.44 31.28 -5.83
N ILE A 36 15.59 30.30 -6.16
CA ILE A 36 14.96 30.17 -7.49
C ILE A 36 13.47 30.53 -7.37
N PRO A 37 13.06 31.78 -7.61
CA PRO A 37 11.70 32.28 -7.31
C PRO A 37 10.59 31.51 -8.03
N PHE A 38 10.81 31.07 -9.30
CA PHE A 38 9.77 30.32 -10.01
C PHE A 38 9.52 28.93 -9.41
N VAL A 39 10.55 28.31 -8.80
CA VAL A 39 10.41 27.01 -8.12
C VAL A 39 9.64 27.19 -6.81
N ALA A 40 9.98 28.23 -6.04
CA ALA A 40 9.23 28.60 -4.85
C ALA A 40 7.76 28.90 -5.17
N ALA A 41 7.49 29.70 -6.21
CA ALA A 41 6.14 30.02 -6.65
C ALA A 41 5.35 28.77 -7.10
N ALA A 42 5.99 27.82 -7.78
CA ALA A 42 5.36 26.57 -8.19
C ALA A 42 4.95 25.71 -6.97
N GLY A 43 5.79 25.63 -5.94
CA GLY A 43 5.46 24.98 -4.67
C GLY A 43 4.35 25.71 -3.92
N GLY A 44 4.45 27.04 -3.80
CA GLY A 44 3.46 27.91 -3.17
C GLY A 44 2.06 27.76 -3.79
N ALA A 45 1.98 27.71 -5.12
CA ALA A 45 0.71 27.57 -5.84
C ALA A 45 -0.09 26.33 -5.42
N ILE A 46 0.56 25.24 -5.00
CA ILE A 46 -0.12 24.05 -4.48
C ILE A 46 -0.72 24.35 -3.09
N PHE A 47 0.03 25.00 -2.21
CA PHE A 47 -0.46 25.38 -0.88
C PHE A 47 -1.59 26.41 -0.95
N ASP A 48 -1.50 27.40 -1.84
CA ASP A 48 -2.53 28.43 -2.04
C ASP A 48 -3.85 27.82 -2.55
N ASN A 49 -3.79 26.72 -3.30
CA ASN A 49 -4.95 26.03 -3.83
C ASN A 49 -5.30 24.73 -3.09
N LEU A 50 -4.78 24.58 -1.88
CA LEU A 50 -4.91 23.34 -1.12
C LEU A 50 -6.38 22.95 -0.87
N ALA A 51 -7.23 23.92 -0.53
CA ALA A 51 -8.67 23.68 -0.34
C ALA A 51 -9.37 23.13 -1.59
N LEU A 52 -9.01 23.63 -2.77
CA LEU A 52 -9.50 23.12 -4.06
C LEU A 52 -8.99 21.70 -4.33
N ILE A 53 -7.73 21.43 -4.03
CA ILE A 53 -7.13 20.10 -4.17
C ILE A 53 -7.83 19.10 -3.24
N PHE A 54 -8.16 19.52 -2.01
CA PHE A 54 -8.98 18.71 -1.09
C PHE A 54 -10.38 18.47 -1.63
N ALA A 55 -11.04 19.45 -2.23
CA ALA A 55 -12.36 19.27 -2.82
C ALA A 55 -12.35 18.22 -3.93
N ILE A 56 -11.35 18.25 -4.80
CA ILE A 56 -11.18 17.28 -5.89
C ILE A 56 -10.89 15.88 -5.33
N GLY A 57 -9.87 15.76 -4.48
CA GLY A 57 -9.42 14.47 -3.96
C GLY A 57 -10.46 13.79 -3.07
N VAL A 58 -11.14 14.56 -2.22
CA VAL A 58 -12.23 14.04 -1.37
C VAL A 58 -13.42 13.59 -2.21
N ALA A 59 -13.80 14.34 -3.25
CA ALA A 59 -14.89 13.96 -4.14
C ALA A 59 -14.60 12.62 -4.86
N ILE A 60 -13.38 12.45 -5.37
CA ILE A 60 -12.93 11.19 -5.97
C ILE A 60 -12.95 10.06 -4.94
N GLY A 61 -12.39 10.27 -3.74
CA GLY A 61 -12.35 9.29 -2.66
C GLY A 61 -13.73 8.89 -2.11
N PHE A 62 -14.73 9.78 -2.22
CA PHE A 62 -16.13 9.50 -1.87
C PHE A 62 -16.94 8.87 -2.99
N SER A 63 -16.50 8.96 -4.25
CA SER A 63 -17.16 8.32 -5.37
C SER A 63 -17.00 6.80 -5.35
N LYS A 64 -17.97 6.05 -5.88
CA LYS A 64 -17.99 4.58 -5.87
C LYS A 64 -16.87 3.96 -6.71
N ASP A 65 -16.52 4.64 -7.80
CA ASP A 65 -15.61 4.16 -8.84
C ASP A 65 -14.37 5.07 -9.02
N SER A 66 -14.11 5.96 -8.07
CA SER A 66 -12.99 6.92 -8.09
C SER A 66 -12.93 7.76 -9.39
N ASN A 67 -14.09 8.17 -9.89
CA ASN A 67 -14.24 8.78 -11.21
C ASN A 67 -13.89 10.27 -11.24
N GLY A 68 -13.19 10.71 -12.29
CA GLY A 68 -12.81 12.10 -12.50
C GLY A 68 -13.99 13.09 -12.59
N ALA A 69 -15.20 12.64 -12.99
CA ALA A 69 -16.39 13.49 -12.99
C ALA A 69 -16.80 13.91 -11.57
N ALA A 70 -16.54 13.07 -10.55
CA ALA A 70 -16.72 13.45 -9.16
C ALA A 70 -15.71 14.54 -8.75
N GLY A 71 -14.46 14.43 -9.18
CA GLY A 71 -13.44 15.45 -8.93
C GLY A 71 -13.78 16.81 -9.53
N LEU A 72 -14.24 16.83 -10.80
CA LEU A 72 -14.73 18.05 -11.45
C LEU A 72 -15.91 18.66 -10.68
N ALA A 73 -16.87 17.83 -10.25
CA ALA A 73 -18.00 18.28 -9.45
C ALA A 73 -17.54 18.85 -8.08
N GLY A 74 -16.52 18.24 -7.46
CA GLY A 74 -15.90 18.75 -6.24
C GLY A 74 -15.27 20.14 -6.41
N ALA A 75 -14.51 20.33 -7.50
CA ALA A 75 -13.92 21.62 -7.83
C ALA A 75 -14.97 22.71 -8.03
N ILE A 76 -15.98 22.42 -8.87
CA ILE A 76 -17.10 23.35 -9.12
C ILE A 76 -17.84 23.64 -7.81
N GLY A 77 -18.11 22.60 -7.01
CA GLY A 77 -18.78 22.75 -5.72
C GLY A 77 -18.03 23.66 -4.77
N TYR A 78 -16.72 23.54 -4.68
CA TYR A 78 -15.88 24.39 -3.84
C TYR A 78 -15.93 25.86 -4.29
N LEU A 79 -15.77 26.12 -5.58
CA LEU A 79 -15.81 27.48 -6.12
C LEU A 79 -17.17 28.14 -5.86
N VAL A 80 -18.28 27.42 -6.11
CA VAL A 80 -19.63 27.92 -5.88
C VAL A 80 -19.90 28.17 -4.39
N LEU A 81 -19.50 27.23 -3.52
CA LEU A 81 -19.68 27.36 -2.09
C LEU A 81 -18.93 28.56 -1.54
N THR A 82 -17.63 28.67 -1.85
CA THR A 82 -16.75 29.72 -1.31
C THR A 82 -17.20 31.11 -1.77
N GLN A 83 -17.39 31.29 -3.07
CA GLN A 83 -17.83 32.58 -3.59
C GLN A 83 -19.25 32.93 -3.12
N GLY A 84 -20.13 31.93 -3.04
CA GLY A 84 -21.51 32.13 -2.58
C GLY A 84 -21.59 32.49 -1.09
N THR A 85 -20.81 31.90 -0.22
CA THR A 85 -20.78 32.25 1.22
C THR A 85 -20.18 33.64 1.44
N GLN A 86 -19.08 33.97 0.75
CA GLN A 86 -18.45 35.30 0.82
C GLN A 86 -19.36 36.43 0.29
N ALA A 87 -20.21 36.12 -0.71
CA ALA A 87 -21.20 37.10 -1.19
C ALA A 87 -22.31 37.38 -0.15
N VAL A 88 -22.56 36.49 0.79
CA VAL A 88 -23.50 36.67 1.91
C VAL A 88 -22.82 37.36 3.08
N ASN A 89 -21.60 36.98 3.41
CA ASN A 89 -20.80 37.54 4.48
C ASN A 89 -19.31 37.41 4.14
N GLU A 90 -18.66 38.58 3.95
CA GLU A 90 -17.25 38.69 3.50
C GLU A 90 -16.25 38.08 4.51
N ASP A 91 -16.61 38.05 5.81
CA ASP A 91 -15.76 37.54 6.88
C ASP A 91 -15.68 35.98 6.90
N ILE A 92 -16.49 35.30 6.09
CA ILE A 92 -16.49 33.85 6.05
C ILE A 92 -15.26 33.33 5.31
N ASN A 93 -14.44 32.59 6.04
CA ASN A 93 -13.35 31.80 5.49
C ASN A 93 -13.52 30.33 5.86
N MET A 94 -13.99 29.54 4.91
CA MET A 94 -14.17 28.09 5.10
C MET A 94 -12.86 27.31 4.88
N ALA A 95 -11.87 27.92 4.25
CA ALA A 95 -10.55 27.34 3.98
C ALA A 95 -10.65 25.86 3.52
N ILE A 96 -9.79 24.98 4.03
CA ILE A 96 -9.78 23.55 3.70
C ILE A 96 -11.09 22.84 4.07
N LEU A 97 -11.79 23.28 5.13
CA LEU A 97 -13.06 22.69 5.53
C LEU A 97 -14.14 22.86 4.44
N GLY A 98 -14.14 24.02 3.75
CA GLY A 98 -14.99 24.23 2.58
C GLY A 98 -14.67 23.26 1.43
N GLY A 99 -13.39 22.99 1.21
CA GLY A 99 -12.93 21.98 0.25
C GLY A 99 -13.39 20.56 0.61
N ILE A 100 -13.18 20.15 1.85
CA ILE A 100 -13.61 18.83 2.36
C ILE A 100 -15.13 18.66 2.24
N LEU A 101 -15.90 19.66 2.68
CA LEU A 101 -17.36 19.64 2.61
C LEU A 101 -17.85 19.53 1.17
N SER A 102 -17.30 20.35 0.27
CA SER A 102 -17.64 20.32 -1.15
C SER A 102 -17.31 18.97 -1.78
N GLY A 103 -16.16 18.39 -1.43
CA GLY A 103 -15.76 17.08 -1.90
C GLY A 103 -16.71 15.97 -1.42
N ILE A 104 -17.11 15.98 -0.14
CA ILE A 104 -18.07 15.01 0.41
C ILE A 104 -19.42 15.11 -0.32
N VAL A 105 -19.96 16.31 -0.45
CA VAL A 105 -21.26 16.53 -1.10
C VAL A 105 -21.20 16.10 -2.57
N ALA A 106 -20.16 16.50 -3.31
CA ALA A 106 -19.96 16.12 -4.70
C ALA A 106 -19.86 14.60 -4.88
N GLY A 107 -19.08 13.91 -4.02
CA GLY A 107 -18.95 12.46 -4.05
C GLY A 107 -20.27 11.73 -3.73
N LEU A 108 -21.07 12.23 -2.79
CA LEU A 108 -22.38 11.69 -2.46
C LEU A 108 -23.37 11.90 -3.62
N LEU A 109 -23.39 13.09 -4.21
CA LEU A 109 -24.23 13.40 -5.38
C LEU A 109 -23.81 12.59 -6.61
N TYR A 110 -22.50 12.38 -6.81
CA TYR A 110 -22.01 11.48 -7.84
C TYR A 110 -22.58 10.07 -7.67
N ASN A 111 -22.49 9.50 -6.48
CA ASN A 111 -22.99 8.16 -6.18
C ASN A 111 -24.50 8.01 -6.44
N ARG A 112 -25.24 9.09 -6.32
CA ARG A 112 -26.71 9.10 -6.50
C ARG A 112 -27.13 9.35 -7.94
N PHE A 113 -26.39 10.17 -8.72
CA PHE A 113 -26.86 10.72 -9.99
C PHE A 113 -25.98 10.38 -11.20
N HIS A 114 -24.86 9.65 -11.06
CA HIS A 114 -23.94 9.35 -12.15
C HIS A 114 -24.52 8.52 -13.29
N ASP A 115 -25.62 7.85 -13.08
CA ASP A 115 -26.34 6.99 -14.05
C ASP A 115 -27.75 7.50 -14.39
N ILE A 116 -28.09 8.75 -14.01
CA ILE A 116 -29.43 9.32 -14.24
C ILE A 116 -29.75 9.38 -15.73
N LYS A 117 -30.93 8.91 -16.07
CA LYS A 117 -31.50 9.01 -17.41
C LYS A 117 -32.46 10.20 -17.46
N LEU A 118 -32.14 11.18 -18.27
CA LEU A 118 -33.00 12.35 -18.52
C LEU A 118 -33.83 12.14 -19.78
N PRO A 119 -34.95 12.89 -19.94
CA PRO A 119 -35.71 12.90 -21.19
C PRO A 119 -34.80 13.19 -22.39
N THR A 120 -35.18 12.71 -23.60
CA THR A 120 -34.33 12.77 -24.80
C THR A 120 -33.83 14.17 -25.15
N TRP A 121 -34.66 15.21 -24.95
CA TRP A 121 -34.28 16.60 -25.18
C TRP A 121 -33.26 17.16 -24.18
N LEU A 122 -33.10 16.54 -23.02
CA LEU A 122 -32.04 16.82 -22.03
C LEU A 122 -30.96 15.72 -21.99
N GLY A 123 -31.00 14.75 -22.89
CA GLY A 123 -30.15 13.58 -22.89
C GLY A 123 -28.65 13.91 -22.87
N PHE A 124 -28.25 15.06 -23.46
CA PHE A 124 -26.85 15.55 -23.39
C PHE A 124 -26.34 15.77 -21.95
N PHE A 125 -27.22 16.17 -21.03
CA PHE A 125 -26.90 16.46 -19.64
C PHE A 125 -27.03 15.23 -18.73
N GLY A 126 -27.47 14.08 -19.27
CA GLY A 126 -27.67 12.85 -18.48
C GLY A 126 -26.37 12.16 -18.06
N GLY A 127 -26.51 11.19 -17.16
CA GLY A 127 -25.38 10.41 -16.64
C GLY A 127 -24.39 11.25 -15.85
N ARG A 128 -23.09 10.95 -16.00
CA ARG A 128 -22.00 11.63 -15.27
C ARG A 128 -21.94 13.14 -15.50
N ARG A 129 -22.44 13.65 -16.62
CA ARG A 129 -22.47 15.08 -16.94
C ARG A 129 -23.46 15.85 -16.07
N PHE A 130 -24.46 15.18 -15.51
CA PHE A 130 -25.43 15.78 -14.60
C PHE A 130 -24.84 16.10 -13.22
N VAL A 131 -23.82 15.37 -12.82
CA VAL A 131 -23.24 15.49 -11.46
C VAL A 131 -22.67 16.87 -11.16
N PRO A 132 -21.84 17.51 -12.01
CA PRO A 132 -21.39 18.88 -11.80
C PRO A 132 -22.56 19.88 -11.70
N ILE A 133 -23.62 19.69 -12.49
CA ILE A 133 -24.80 20.59 -12.52
C ILE A 133 -25.56 20.50 -11.19
N VAL A 134 -25.91 19.29 -10.76
CA VAL A 134 -26.62 19.09 -9.50
C VAL A 134 -25.79 19.50 -8.29
N THR A 135 -24.45 19.33 -8.37
CA THR A 135 -23.53 19.77 -7.32
C THR A 135 -23.49 21.30 -7.24
N ALA A 136 -23.37 22.01 -8.36
CA ALA A 136 -23.42 23.47 -8.37
C ALA A 136 -24.72 23.99 -7.75
N THR A 137 -25.85 23.41 -8.15
CA THR A 137 -27.18 23.78 -7.60
C THR A 137 -27.26 23.54 -6.09
N ALA A 138 -26.81 22.38 -5.63
CA ALA A 138 -26.76 22.05 -4.21
C ALA A 138 -25.85 23.01 -3.44
N MET A 139 -24.71 23.39 -4.01
CA MET A 139 -23.76 24.32 -3.38
C MET A 139 -24.28 25.76 -3.32
N VAL A 140 -25.07 26.22 -4.28
CA VAL A 140 -25.76 27.53 -4.17
C VAL A 140 -26.69 27.54 -2.94
N ILE A 141 -27.48 26.47 -2.76
CA ILE A 141 -28.36 26.35 -1.58
C ILE A 141 -27.55 26.29 -0.28
N LEU A 142 -26.48 25.49 -0.26
CA LEU A 142 -25.60 25.37 0.90
C LEU A 142 -24.85 26.68 1.18
N ALA A 143 -24.43 27.42 0.17
CA ALA A 143 -23.78 28.73 0.35
C ALA A 143 -24.73 29.73 1.02
N GLY A 144 -26.00 29.79 0.59
CA GLY A 144 -27.02 30.60 1.27
C GLY A 144 -27.21 30.19 2.73
N LEU A 145 -27.27 28.89 3.01
CA LEU A 145 -27.39 28.39 4.38
C LEU A 145 -26.14 28.70 5.22
N PHE A 146 -24.95 28.41 4.72
CA PHE A 146 -23.69 28.61 5.44
C PHE A 146 -23.32 30.08 5.57
N GLY A 147 -23.82 30.95 4.72
CA GLY A 147 -23.70 32.39 4.91
C GLY A 147 -24.19 32.87 6.28
N PHE A 148 -25.15 32.15 6.87
CA PHE A 148 -25.71 32.45 8.21
C PHE A 148 -25.23 31.49 9.30
N VAL A 149 -25.03 30.23 8.98
CA VAL A 149 -24.71 29.16 9.96
C VAL A 149 -23.22 29.05 10.19
N TRP A 150 -22.38 29.41 9.23
CA TRP A 150 -20.94 29.26 9.34
C TRP A 150 -20.25 30.20 10.34
N PRO A 151 -20.62 31.48 10.48
CA PRO A 151 -19.95 32.40 11.41
C PRO A 151 -19.85 31.84 12.84
N PRO A 152 -20.93 31.38 13.51
CA PRO A 152 -20.80 30.78 14.83
C PRO A 152 -19.98 29.48 14.86
N ILE A 153 -19.96 28.72 13.76
CA ILE A 153 -19.09 27.53 13.64
C ILE A 153 -17.63 27.98 13.56
N GLN A 154 -17.33 28.99 12.74
CA GLN A 154 -15.99 29.56 12.59
C GLN A 154 -15.48 30.15 13.92
N GLU A 155 -16.33 30.87 14.65
CA GLU A 155 -16.00 31.36 16.00
C GLU A 155 -15.70 30.20 16.96
N GLY A 156 -16.51 29.14 16.93
CA GLY A 156 -16.29 27.94 17.76
C GLY A 156 -14.97 27.23 17.41
N ILE A 157 -14.64 27.10 16.12
CA ILE A 157 -13.38 26.52 15.65
C ILE A 157 -12.20 27.38 16.10
N ASN A 158 -12.31 28.71 15.95
CA ASN A 158 -11.29 29.66 16.37
C ASN A 158 -11.10 29.64 17.88
N ALA A 159 -12.19 29.55 18.67
CA ALA A 159 -12.12 29.46 20.13
C ALA A 159 -11.43 28.17 20.60
N ILE A 160 -11.72 27.04 19.94
CA ILE A 160 -11.01 25.77 20.22
C ILE A 160 -9.53 25.90 19.84
N GLY A 161 -9.22 26.45 18.69
CA GLY A 161 -7.84 26.70 18.25
C GLY A 161 -7.08 27.59 19.23
N GLN A 162 -7.70 28.69 19.63
CA GLN A 162 -7.12 29.62 20.61
C GLN A 162 -6.90 28.93 21.96
N TRP A 163 -7.89 28.15 22.44
CA TRP A 163 -7.73 27.38 23.68
C TRP A 163 -6.55 26.40 23.60
N ILE A 164 -6.37 25.69 22.48
CA ILE A 164 -5.24 24.77 22.27
C ILE A 164 -3.91 25.53 22.33
N ILE A 165 -3.85 26.73 21.72
CA ILE A 165 -2.66 27.57 21.72
C ILE A 165 -2.41 28.12 23.13
N ASP A 166 -3.43 28.66 23.79
CA ASP A 166 -3.33 29.26 25.14
C ASP A 166 -3.05 28.22 26.24
N ALA A 167 -3.49 26.98 26.04
CA ALA A 167 -3.16 25.86 26.93
C ALA A 167 -1.65 25.49 26.89
N GLY A 168 -0.89 26.07 25.95
CA GLY A 168 0.56 25.95 25.89
C GLY A 168 1.03 24.51 25.83
N ALA A 169 1.90 24.12 26.76
CA ALA A 169 2.44 22.76 26.85
C ALA A 169 1.35 21.67 26.92
N LEU A 170 0.25 21.93 27.60
CA LEU A 170 -0.86 20.98 27.69
C LEU A 170 -1.56 20.81 26.34
N GLY A 171 -1.84 21.88 25.64
CA GLY A 171 -2.49 21.86 24.32
C GLY A 171 -1.67 21.08 23.29
N VAL A 172 -0.38 21.36 23.23
CA VAL A 172 0.58 20.67 22.33
C VAL A 172 0.68 19.18 22.72
N GLY A 173 0.72 18.85 24.01
CA GLY A 173 0.76 17.46 24.49
C GLY A 173 -0.50 16.68 24.15
N VAL A 174 -1.69 17.28 24.35
CA VAL A 174 -2.98 16.68 23.98
C VAL A 174 -3.07 16.45 22.48
N PHE A 175 -2.63 17.41 21.68
CA PHE A 175 -2.55 17.25 20.22
C PHE A 175 -1.69 16.04 19.84
N GLY A 176 -0.45 15.95 20.36
CA GLY A 176 0.46 14.85 20.07
C GLY A 176 -0.10 13.48 20.48
N PHE A 177 -0.74 13.40 21.67
CA PHE A 177 -1.40 12.19 22.14
C PHE A 177 -2.55 11.75 21.24
N LEU A 178 -3.49 12.65 20.96
CA LEU A 178 -4.65 12.37 20.13
C LEU A 178 -4.27 12.06 18.69
N ASN A 179 -3.25 12.73 18.16
CA ASN A 179 -2.72 12.47 16.83
C ASN A 179 -2.35 10.98 16.68
N ARG A 180 -1.57 10.42 17.60
CA ARG A 180 -1.21 8.99 17.57
C ARG A 180 -2.43 8.10 17.82
N LEU A 181 -3.24 8.39 18.80
CA LEU A 181 -4.40 7.57 19.16
C LEU A 181 -5.43 7.45 18.02
N LEU A 182 -5.51 8.44 17.15
CA LEU A 182 -6.46 8.49 16.03
C LEU A 182 -5.94 7.81 14.74
N ILE A 183 -4.66 7.45 14.66
CA ILE A 183 -4.09 6.78 13.47
C ILE A 183 -4.81 5.48 13.11
N PRO A 184 -5.15 4.55 14.05
CA PRO A 184 -5.84 3.31 13.72
C PRO A 184 -7.18 3.52 13.01
N PHE A 185 -7.78 4.69 13.21
CA PHE A 185 -9.07 5.06 12.63
C PHE A 185 -8.93 5.93 11.37
N GLY A 186 -7.72 6.42 11.06
CA GLY A 186 -7.45 7.38 9.99
C GLY A 186 -7.97 8.80 10.29
N LEU A 187 -8.32 9.10 11.54
CA LEU A 187 -8.90 10.38 11.96
C LEU A 187 -7.86 11.44 12.31
N HIS A 188 -6.58 11.04 12.50
CA HIS A 188 -5.48 11.98 12.75
C HIS A 188 -5.33 13.01 11.63
N HIS A 189 -5.67 12.67 10.38
CA HIS A 189 -5.65 13.63 9.27
C HIS A 189 -6.64 14.78 9.45
N VAL A 190 -7.80 14.53 10.06
CA VAL A 190 -8.79 15.57 10.37
C VAL A 190 -8.21 16.53 11.41
N LEU A 191 -7.60 15.98 12.46
CA LEU A 191 -6.96 16.78 13.51
C LEU A 191 -5.78 17.61 12.94
N ASN A 192 -4.94 16.99 12.12
CA ASN A 192 -3.84 17.65 11.45
C ASN A 192 -4.31 18.80 10.56
N SER A 193 -5.40 18.59 9.82
CA SER A 193 -5.93 19.64 8.92
C SER A 193 -6.35 20.90 9.69
N LEU A 194 -6.86 20.75 10.91
CA LEU A 194 -7.21 21.90 11.75
C LEU A 194 -5.96 22.62 12.27
N VAL A 195 -5.01 21.89 12.83
CA VAL A 195 -3.82 22.48 13.47
C VAL A 195 -2.85 23.05 12.43
N TRP A 196 -2.60 22.32 11.34
CA TRP A 196 -1.58 22.72 10.37
C TRP A 196 -2.05 23.74 9.35
N PHE A 197 -3.38 23.86 9.10
CA PHE A 197 -3.90 24.71 8.02
C PHE A 197 -4.95 25.73 8.47
N VAL A 198 -5.48 25.63 9.70
CA VAL A 198 -6.59 26.49 10.14
C VAL A 198 -6.22 27.34 11.37
N PHE A 199 -5.62 26.74 12.41
CA PHE A 199 -5.44 27.42 13.68
C PHE A 199 -4.32 28.48 13.65
N GLY A 200 -4.65 29.70 14.09
CA GLY A 200 -3.75 30.84 14.13
C GLY A 200 -3.58 31.50 12.75
N GLU A 201 -3.17 32.76 12.76
CA GLU A 201 -2.95 33.56 11.55
C GLU A 201 -1.68 34.44 11.69
N TYR A 202 -0.96 34.57 10.58
CA TYR A 202 0.21 35.43 10.47
C TYR A 202 0.34 35.94 9.02
N ASN A 203 0.21 37.26 8.81
CA ASN A 203 0.29 37.90 7.48
C ASN A 203 -0.62 37.22 6.42
N GLY A 204 -1.82 36.80 6.82
CA GLY A 204 -2.77 36.10 5.93
C GLY A 204 -2.53 34.58 5.79
N ALA A 205 -1.42 34.07 6.29
CA ALA A 205 -1.20 32.61 6.34
C ALA A 205 -1.84 32.01 7.60
N THR A 206 -2.66 30.98 7.43
CA THR A 206 -3.36 30.28 8.54
C THR A 206 -2.79 28.88 8.77
N GLY A 207 -2.82 28.42 10.03
CA GLY A 207 -2.34 27.13 10.46
C GLY A 207 -0.82 27.08 10.70
N ASP A 208 -0.39 26.18 11.58
CA ASP A 208 1.01 26.13 12.05
C ASP A 208 2.02 25.86 10.92
N LEU A 209 1.62 25.06 9.92
CA LEU A 209 2.48 24.72 8.77
C LEU A 209 2.65 25.92 7.82
N ASN A 210 1.57 26.55 7.39
CA ASN A 210 1.66 27.67 6.45
C ASN A 210 2.33 28.89 7.09
N ARG A 211 2.02 29.15 8.38
CA ARG A 211 2.67 30.22 9.17
C ARG A 211 4.17 29.99 9.30
N PHE A 212 4.60 28.75 9.51
CA PHE A 212 6.03 28.41 9.58
C PHE A 212 6.75 28.75 8.26
N PHE A 213 6.18 28.37 7.11
CA PHE A 213 6.76 28.72 5.80
C PHE A 213 6.63 30.21 5.45
N ALA A 214 5.67 30.91 6.04
CA ALA A 214 5.56 32.38 5.93
C ALA A 214 6.55 33.14 6.84
N GLY A 215 7.39 32.40 7.59
CA GLY A 215 8.41 32.99 8.46
C GLY A 215 7.89 33.50 9.82
N ASP A 216 6.74 33.00 10.28
CA ASP A 216 6.22 33.31 11.61
C ASP A 216 7.12 32.70 12.70
N PRO A 217 7.77 33.53 13.55
CA PRO A 217 8.68 33.03 14.58
C PRO A 217 7.98 32.23 15.69
N SER A 218 6.66 32.31 15.78
CA SER A 218 5.87 31.54 16.78
C SER A 218 5.33 30.21 16.25
N ALA A 219 5.46 29.95 14.95
CA ALA A 219 4.99 28.73 14.32
C ALA A 219 5.98 27.57 14.46
N GLY A 220 5.54 26.34 14.17
CA GLY A 220 6.32 25.11 14.25
C GLY A 220 6.25 24.39 15.60
N ILE A 221 5.50 24.90 16.56
CA ILE A 221 5.36 24.30 17.90
C ILE A 221 4.57 23.00 17.87
N PHE A 222 3.61 22.86 16.96
CA PHE A 222 2.81 21.64 16.79
C PHE A 222 3.47 20.60 15.86
N MET A 223 4.66 20.90 15.36
CA MET A 223 5.42 20.04 14.46
C MET A 223 6.73 19.58 15.08
N ALA A 224 7.43 20.43 15.84
CA ALA A 224 8.78 20.19 16.33
C ALA A 224 8.94 18.89 17.13
N GLY A 225 7.99 18.60 18.02
CA GLY A 225 8.06 17.42 18.89
C GLY A 225 7.88 16.06 18.18
N PHE A 226 7.49 16.05 16.91
CA PHE A 226 7.43 14.80 16.14
C PHE A 226 8.82 14.34 15.67
N PHE A 227 9.77 15.22 15.43
CA PHE A 227 11.11 14.86 14.96
C PHE A 227 11.83 13.87 15.87
N PRO A 228 11.90 14.07 17.21
CA PRO A 228 12.53 13.10 18.11
C PRO A 228 11.88 11.71 18.04
N ILE A 229 10.57 11.65 17.81
CA ILE A 229 9.82 10.40 17.79
C ILE A 229 10.01 9.67 16.46
N MET A 230 9.85 10.38 15.33
CA MET A 230 9.85 9.77 14.00
C MET A 230 11.25 9.44 13.52
N MET A 231 12.25 10.28 13.84
CA MET A 231 13.64 10.03 13.45
C MET A 231 14.37 9.07 14.39
N PHE A 232 14.03 9.03 15.68
CA PHE A 232 14.83 8.28 16.66
C PHE A 232 13.99 7.29 17.46
N GLY A 233 12.86 7.71 18.04
CA GLY A 233 12.03 6.90 18.91
C GLY A 233 11.49 5.64 18.23
N LEU A 234 10.77 5.79 17.12
CA LEU A 234 10.19 4.67 16.38
C LEU A 234 11.24 3.76 15.72
N PRO A 235 12.32 4.26 15.11
CA PRO A 235 13.44 3.42 14.71
C PRO A 235 14.02 2.60 15.88
N ALA A 236 14.19 3.21 17.05
CA ALA A 236 14.67 2.49 18.22
C ALA A 236 13.67 1.45 18.74
N ALA A 237 12.35 1.69 18.62
CA ALA A 237 11.33 0.68 18.88
C ALA A 237 11.48 -0.53 17.95
N CYS A 238 11.80 -0.33 16.67
CA CYS A 238 12.11 -1.43 15.75
C CYS A 238 13.31 -2.24 16.24
N PHE A 239 14.40 -1.59 16.64
CA PHE A 239 15.57 -2.29 17.19
C PHE A 239 15.24 -3.03 18.50
N ALA A 240 14.38 -2.47 19.35
CA ALA A 240 13.90 -3.16 20.55
C ALA A 240 13.08 -4.42 20.21
N MET A 241 12.20 -4.35 19.20
CA MET A 241 11.44 -5.50 18.73
C MET A 241 12.37 -6.59 18.14
N ILE A 242 13.35 -6.22 17.33
CA ILE A 242 14.39 -7.14 16.81
C ILE A 242 15.14 -7.83 17.96
N ALA A 243 15.61 -7.06 18.94
CA ALA A 243 16.34 -7.59 20.09
C ALA A 243 15.47 -8.52 20.96
N ALA A 244 14.17 -8.24 21.05
CA ALA A 244 13.20 -9.04 21.79
C ALA A 244 12.71 -10.28 21.05
N ALA A 245 12.82 -10.35 19.73
CA ALA A 245 12.33 -11.44 18.89
C ALA A 245 12.92 -12.81 19.29
N LYS A 246 12.21 -13.92 19.00
CA LYS A 246 12.72 -15.29 19.14
C LYS A 246 13.97 -15.48 18.27
N LYS A 247 14.95 -16.26 18.74
CA LYS A 247 16.26 -16.38 18.07
C LYS A 247 16.17 -16.91 16.64
N ASP A 248 15.30 -17.85 16.42
CA ASP A 248 14.99 -18.52 15.16
C ASP A 248 14.32 -17.58 14.13
N ARG A 249 13.53 -16.62 14.59
CA ARG A 249 12.79 -15.68 13.74
C ARG A 249 13.43 -14.30 13.59
N ARG A 250 14.50 -14.06 14.36
CA ARG A 250 15.13 -12.73 14.40
C ARG A 250 15.69 -12.29 13.06
N ALA A 251 16.33 -13.18 12.31
CA ALA A 251 16.89 -12.87 10.99
C ALA A 251 15.79 -12.44 9.99
N GLU A 252 14.67 -13.16 9.98
CA GLU A 252 13.52 -12.91 9.13
C GLU A 252 12.94 -11.52 9.37
N VAL A 253 12.65 -11.17 10.64
CA VAL A 253 12.02 -9.88 10.96
C VAL A 253 12.98 -8.69 10.91
N SER A 254 14.29 -8.91 11.01
CA SER A 254 15.28 -7.83 11.05
C SER A 254 15.30 -7.03 9.76
N GLY A 255 15.27 -7.67 8.59
CA GLY A 255 15.30 -6.98 7.30
C GLY A 255 14.12 -6.03 7.14
N MET A 256 12.92 -6.52 7.43
CA MET A 256 11.68 -5.73 7.37
C MET A 256 11.73 -4.55 8.36
N LEU A 257 12.04 -4.81 9.64
CA LEU A 257 12.02 -3.77 10.68
C LEU A 257 13.11 -2.71 10.46
N ILE A 258 14.28 -3.07 9.94
CA ILE A 258 15.33 -2.10 9.60
C ILE A 258 14.88 -1.24 8.42
N GLY A 259 14.26 -1.83 7.40
CA GLY A 259 13.75 -1.09 6.24
C GLY A 259 12.71 -0.02 6.63
N ILE A 260 11.70 -0.40 7.44
CA ILE A 260 10.68 0.57 7.88
C ILE A 260 11.24 1.58 8.91
N ALA A 261 12.23 1.19 9.73
CA ALA A 261 12.94 2.11 10.62
C ALA A 261 13.70 3.19 9.84
N PHE A 262 14.39 2.77 8.76
CA PHE A 262 15.09 3.71 7.87
C PHE A 262 14.12 4.65 7.13
N ALA A 263 12.98 4.13 6.66
CA ALA A 263 11.94 4.94 6.05
C ALA A 263 11.40 6.00 7.03
N SER A 264 11.11 5.62 8.28
CA SER A 264 10.68 6.56 9.33
C SER A 264 11.75 7.62 9.61
N PHE A 265 13.00 7.21 9.79
CA PHE A 265 14.11 8.16 10.01
C PHE A 265 14.23 9.17 8.86
N LEU A 266 14.23 8.68 7.62
CA LEU A 266 14.51 9.51 6.44
C LEU A 266 13.33 10.40 6.07
N THR A 267 12.13 9.83 6.01
CA THR A 267 10.94 10.50 5.46
C THR A 267 9.88 10.87 6.50
N GLY A 268 9.99 10.39 7.74
CA GLY A 268 8.96 10.58 8.76
C GLY A 268 7.69 9.73 8.55
N ILE A 269 7.70 8.73 7.63
CA ILE A 269 6.57 7.82 7.45
C ILE A 269 6.61 6.76 8.54
N THR A 270 5.65 6.81 9.47
CA THR A 270 5.65 5.99 10.70
C THR A 270 4.63 4.86 10.69
N GLU A 271 3.62 4.93 9.85
CA GLU A 271 2.49 4.00 9.82
C GLU A 271 2.93 2.52 9.67
N PRO A 272 3.93 2.17 8.86
CA PRO A 272 4.39 0.78 8.77
C PRO A 272 4.92 0.23 10.10
N ILE A 273 5.61 1.07 10.89
CA ILE A 273 6.11 0.68 12.21
C ILE A 273 4.95 0.57 13.20
N GLU A 274 4.10 1.59 13.26
CA GLU A 274 2.97 1.63 14.19
C GLU A 274 2.03 0.47 13.95
N PHE A 275 1.70 0.17 12.68
CA PHE A 275 0.87 -0.99 12.32
C PHE A 275 1.52 -2.33 12.64
N ALA A 276 2.85 -2.42 12.65
CA ALA A 276 3.54 -3.66 13.00
C ALA A 276 3.31 -4.09 14.45
N PHE A 277 3.03 -3.15 15.37
CA PHE A 277 2.82 -3.50 16.77
C PHE A 277 1.48 -3.06 17.38
N MET A 278 0.79 -2.06 16.84
CA MET A 278 -0.42 -1.51 17.48
C MET A 278 -1.53 -2.53 17.67
N PHE A 279 -1.70 -3.46 16.72
CA PHE A 279 -2.74 -4.50 16.80
C PHE A 279 -2.30 -5.71 17.60
N LEU A 280 -1.01 -6.00 17.61
CA LEU A 280 -0.43 -7.10 18.38
C LEU A 280 -0.28 -6.73 19.86
N SER A 281 -0.02 -5.46 20.13
CA SER A 281 0.24 -4.96 21.49
C SER A 281 -0.30 -3.54 21.69
N PRO A 282 -1.63 -3.37 21.94
CA PRO A 282 -2.25 -2.07 22.17
C PRO A 282 -1.63 -1.29 23.36
N LEU A 283 -1.05 -1.99 24.33
CA LEU A 283 -0.34 -1.38 25.45
C LEU A 283 0.89 -0.59 24.99
N LEU A 284 1.71 -1.19 24.11
CA LEU A 284 2.87 -0.50 23.51
C LEU A 284 2.43 0.71 22.70
N TYR A 285 1.30 0.61 22.01
CA TYR A 285 0.75 1.71 21.24
C TYR A 285 0.29 2.88 22.13
N GLY A 286 -0.40 2.60 23.24
CA GLY A 286 -0.76 3.62 24.22
C GLY A 286 0.46 4.33 24.83
N ILE A 287 1.53 3.58 25.10
CA ILE A 287 2.80 4.13 25.58
C ILE A 287 3.49 4.98 24.51
N HIS A 288 3.47 4.53 23.25
CA HIS A 288 3.96 5.33 22.13
C HIS A 288 3.22 6.68 22.04
N ALA A 289 1.89 6.70 22.18
CA ALA A 289 1.11 7.93 22.16
C ALA A 289 1.48 8.87 23.33
N LEU A 290 1.71 8.32 24.52
CA LEU A 290 2.17 9.09 25.70
C LEU A 290 3.59 9.64 25.50
N LEU A 291 4.51 8.85 24.96
CA LEU A 291 5.88 9.30 24.66
C LEU A 291 5.87 10.40 23.59
N THR A 292 4.99 10.30 22.59
CA THR A 292 4.82 11.37 21.59
C THR A 292 4.32 12.66 22.26
N ALA A 293 3.30 12.57 23.10
CA ALA A 293 2.81 13.73 23.87
C ALA A 293 3.93 14.37 24.69
N SER A 294 4.73 13.56 25.38
CA SER A 294 5.85 14.06 26.19
C SER A 294 6.94 14.74 25.36
N SER A 295 7.23 14.26 24.16
CA SER A 295 8.15 14.90 23.24
C SER A 295 7.63 16.26 22.77
N MET A 296 6.35 16.34 22.44
CA MET A 296 5.68 17.58 22.06
C MET A 296 5.75 18.61 23.17
N VAL A 297 5.41 18.20 24.42
CA VAL A 297 5.52 19.07 25.61
C VAL A 297 6.97 19.54 25.84
N LEU A 298 7.94 18.64 25.71
CA LEU A 298 9.34 18.97 25.93
C LEU A 298 9.85 19.99 24.88
N ALA A 299 9.50 19.78 23.61
CA ALA A 299 9.87 20.72 22.54
C ALA A 299 9.26 22.12 22.82
N TYR A 300 8.00 22.18 23.24
CA TYR A 300 7.34 23.42 23.62
C TYR A 300 8.02 24.13 24.80
N VAL A 301 8.29 23.41 25.89
CA VAL A 301 8.92 23.96 27.11
C VAL A 301 10.33 24.50 26.84
N LEU A 302 11.06 23.88 25.93
CA LEU A 302 12.38 24.32 25.51
C LEU A 302 12.34 25.41 24.43
N ASP A 303 11.13 25.82 24.04
CA ASP A 303 10.89 26.85 23.04
C ASP A 303 11.60 26.52 21.71
N ILE A 304 11.35 25.30 21.22
CA ILE A 304 11.88 24.80 19.96
C ILE A 304 10.82 24.91 18.89
N HIS A 305 11.14 25.62 17.82
CA HIS A 305 10.28 25.80 16.66
C HIS A 305 10.89 25.11 15.45
N HIS A 306 10.20 24.15 14.88
CA HIS A 306 10.63 23.48 13.67
C HIS A 306 9.42 22.92 12.92
N GLY A 307 9.43 23.07 11.61
CA GLY A 307 8.36 22.60 10.76
C GLY A 307 8.82 21.59 9.73
N PHE A 308 7.84 20.92 9.16
CA PHE A 308 8.00 20.05 8.01
C PHE A 308 6.96 20.37 6.96
N GLY A 309 7.29 20.10 5.70
CA GLY A 309 6.31 20.23 4.62
C GLY A 309 5.50 18.95 4.43
N PHE A 310 6.12 17.81 4.74
CA PHE A 310 5.48 16.51 4.63
C PHE A 310 5.39 15.77 5.97
N SER A 311 6.54 15.47 6.58
CA SER A 311 6.58 14.74 7.85
C SER A 311 7.93 14.94 8.55
N ALA A 312 7.97 14.63 9.86
CA ALA A 312 9.12 14.90 10.71
C ALA A 312 10.27 13.88 10.52
N GLY A 313 10.78 13.77 9.29
CA GLY A 313 11.94 12.96 8.92
C GLY A 313 13.19 13.81 8.69
N ALA A 314 14.32 13.13 8.48
CA ALA A 314 15.61 13.78 8.27
C ALA A 314 15.61 14.71 7.04
N ILE A 315 14.90 14.37 5.98
CA ILE A 315 14.79 15.23 4.79
C ILE A 315 14.21 16.59 5.18
N ASP A 316 13.02 16.60 5.79
CA ASP A 316 12.37 17.85 6.21
C ASP A 316 13.16 18.56 7.30
N PHE A 317 13.79 17.83 8.22
CA PHE A 317 14.64 18.39 9.26
C PHE A 317 15.75 19.27 8.68
N PHE A 318 16.53 18.75 7.74
CA PHE A 318 17.65 19.49 7.16
C PHE A 318 17.20 20.57 6.17
N LEU A 319 16.17 20.31 5.37
CA LEU A 319 15.64 21.30 4.43
C LEU A 319 15.10 22.54 5.14
N ASN A 320 14.45 22.37 6.29
CA ASN A 320 13.81 23.45 7.03
C ASN A 320 14.66 24.00 8.18
N TYR A 321 15.92 23.54 8.28
CA TYR A 321 16.82 23.94 9.38
C TYR A 321 17.02 25.47 9.45
N GLY A 322 17.09 26.15 8.31
CA GLY A 322 17.26 27.61 8.22
C GLY A 322 16.06 28.43 8.74
N LEU A 323 14.86 27.85 8.73
CA LEU A 323 13.64 28.49 9.26
C LEU A 323 13.39 28.14 10.74
N ALA A 324 14.10 27.15 11.25
CA ALA A 324 13.86 26.61 12.58
C ALA A 324 14.57 27.41 13.68
N GLN A 325 14.02 27.34 14.89
CA GLN A 325 14.65 27.88 16.08
C GLN A 325 15.06 26.73 17.01
N LYS A 326 16.31 26.76 17.47
CA LYS A 326 16.91 25.76 18.38
C LYS A 326 16.83 24.32 17.86
N ALA A 327 16.75 24.10 16.54
CA ALA A 327 16.58 22.78 15.93
C ALA A 327 17.65 21.75 16.36
N GLY A 328 18.89 22.18 16.60
CA GLY A 328 19.95 21.28 17.07
C GLY A 328 19.62 20.53 18.35
N LEU A 329 18.78 21.10 19.24
CA LEU A 329 18.32 20.43 20.45
C LEU A 329 17.43 19.22 20.15
N LEU A 330 16.69 19.24 19.02
CA LEU A 330 15.84 18.11 18.62
C LEU A 330 16.67 16.83 18.35
N LEU A 331 17.90 16.97 17.86
CA LEU A 331 18.79 15.81 17.67
C LEU A 331 19.21 15.21 19.02
N VAL A 332 19.54 16.05 19.99
CA VAL A 332 19.90 15.59 21.36
C VAL A 332 18.68 14.94 22.02
N ILE A 333 17.53 15.59 21.97
CA ILE A 333 16.27 15.07 22.49
C ILE A 333 15.93 13.75 21.77
N GLY A 334 16.10 13.70 20.45
CA GLY A 334 15.88 12.51 19.64
C GLY A 334 16.70 11.31 20.09
N LEU A 335 18.00 11.51 20.34
CA LEU A 335 18.85 10.44 20.86
C LEU A 335 18.39 9.96 22.24
N ILE A 336 17.97 10.87 23.13
CA ILE A 336 17.40 10.51 24.43
C ILE A 336 16.12 9.70 24.26
N TYR A 337 15.18 10.16 23.40
CA TYR A 337 13.95 9.41 23.11
C TYR A 337 14.25 8.06 22.44
N GLY A 338 15.28 7.98 21.59
CA GLY A 338 15.73 6.70 21.04
C GLY A 338 16.09 5.70 22.14
N VAL A 339 16.88 6.13 23.12
CA VAL A 339 17.22 5.27 24.28
C VAL A 339 15.96 4.92 25.10
N ILE A 340 15.10 5.89 25.39
CA ILE A 340 13.86 5.67 26.14
C ILE A 340 12.97 4.64 25.40
N TYR A 341 12.73 4.82 24.11
CA TYR A 341 11.93 3.89 23.32
C TYR A 341 12.52 2.48 23.31
N PHE A 342 13.83 2.36 23.08
CA PHE A 342 14.48 1.06 23.10
C PHE A 342 14.31 0.35 24.44
N VAL A 343 14.61 1.04 25.54
CA VAL A 343 14.55 0.45 26.89
C VAL A 343 13.11 0.12 27.27
N VAL A 344 12.18 1.05 27.09
CA VAL A 344 10.78 0.86 27.46
C VAL A 344 10.15 -0.27 26.64
N PHE A 345 10.32 -0.26 25.32
CA PHE A 345 9.75 -1.30 24.45
C PHE A 345 10.37 -2.66 24.75
N TYR A 346 11.70 -2.76 24.82
CA TYR A 346 12.37 -4.02 25.14
C TYR A 346 11.93 -4.60 26.48
N PHE A 347 11.91 -3.77 27.52
CA PHE A 347 11.53 -4.20 28.86
C PHE A 347 10.06 -4.66 28.90
N LEU A 348 9.13 -3.90 28.33
CA LEU A 348 7.72 -4.24 28.34
C LEU A 348 7.44 -5.50 27.50
N ILE A 349 8.04 -5.63 26.32
CA ILE A 349 7.91 -6.82 25.49
C ILE A 349 8.36 -8.07 26.27
N LYS A 350 9.51 -7.98 26.97
CA LYS A 350 10.05 -9.13 27.71
C LYS A 350 9.26 -9.39 29.00
N LYS A 351 8.94 -8.35 29.79
CA LYS A 351 8.28 -8.50 31.10
C LYS A 351 6.85 -9.01 30.97
N PHE A 352 6.08 -8.49 30.02
CA PHE A 352 4.68 -8.85 29.83
C PHE A 352 4.46 -9.88 28.71
N ASN A 353 5.55 -10.42 28.16
CA ASN A 353 5.52 -11.36 27.02
C ASN A 353 4.63 -10.87 25.88
N LEU A 354 4.77 -9.57 25.53
CA LEU A 354 3.93 -8.95 24.53
C LEU A 354 4.26 -9.50 23.12
N LYS A 355 3.21 -9.62 22.31
CA LYS A 355 3.33 -10.05 20.92
C LYS A 355 3.81 -8.87 20.07
N THR A 356 4.87 -9.08 19.32
CA THR A 356 5.45 -8.15 18.36
C THR A 356 6.03 -8.96 17.21
N PRO A 357 6.43 -8.36 16.09
CA PRO A 357 7.06 -9.09 15.00
C PRO A 357 8.18 -10.03 15.50
N GLY A 358 8.13 -11.31 15.11
CA GLY A 358 9.04 -12.35 15.57
C GLY A 358 8.73 -12.94 16.96
N ARG A 359 7.59 -12.59 17.56
CA ARG A 359 7.06 -13.14 18.82
C ARG A 359 5.60 -13.55 18.74
N GLU A 360 5.06 -13.67 17.54
CA GLU A 360 3.71 -14.19 17.29
C GLU A 360 3.64 -15.68 17.67
N ASP A 361 2.41 -16.19 17.88
CA ASP A 361 2.18 -17.64 18.11
C ASP A 361 2.53 -18.43 16.85
N GLU A 362 2.96 -19.68 16.99
CA GLU A 362 3.39 -20.55 15.88
C GLU A 362 2.30 -20.80 14.84
N ASP A 363 1.04 -20.72 15.22
CA ASP A 363 -0.12 -20.82 14.31
C ASP A 363 -0.30 -19.59 13.39
N MET A 364 0.50 -18.51 13.57
CA MET A 364 0.48 -17.29 12.76
C MET A 364 1.76 -17.10 11.95
N ALA A 365 2.59 -18.13 11.79
CA ALA A 365 3.78 -18.07 10.96
C ALA A 365 3.35 -17.98 9.49
N ILE A 366 3.55 -16.82 8.90
CA ILE A 366 3.34 -16.55 7.47
C ILE A 366 4.55 -17.14 6.75
N GLU A 367 4.34 -18.20 5.98
CA GLU A 367 5.27 -18.60 4.93
C GLU A 367 5.29 -17.47 3.88
N THR A 368 6.22 -16.55 4.01
CA THR A 368 6.49 -15.52 3.01
C THR A 368 7.31 -16.14 1.89
N THR A 369 6.64 -16.84 0.98
CA THR A 369 7.21 -17.08 -0.35
C THR A 369 7.17 -15.76 -1.11
N SER A 370 8.33 -15.25 -1.51
CA SER A 370 8.49 -14.05 -2.31
C SER A 370 8.22 -14.39 -3.78
N PRO A 371 7.09 -13.99 -4.37
CA PRO A 371 6.91 -13.98 -5.82
C PRO A 371 7.44 -12.68 -6.41
N THR A 372 7.77 -12.69 -7.68
CA THR A 372 8.14 -11.53 -8.50
C THR A 372 7.07 -10.43 -8.45
N GLU A 373 7.47 -9.15 -8.43
CA GLU A 373 6.64 -8.00 -8.01
C GLU A 373 5.31 -7.77 -8.77
N GLY A 374 5.10 -8.33 -9.97
CA GLY A 374 3.87 -8.16 -10.75
C GLY A 374 2.75 -9.17 -10.43
N ASP A 375 3.08 -10.42 -10.17
CA ASP A 375 2.08 -11.51 -9.97
C ASP A 375 1.64 -11.68 -8.52
N LYS A 376 2.40 -11.17 -7.56
CA LYS A 376 2.17 -11.35 -6.12
C LYS A 376 0.78 -10.91 -5.67
N TYR A 377 0.35 -9.75 -6.14
CA TYR A 377 -0.92 -9.15 -5.70
C TYR A 377 -2.12 -9.80 -6.36
N ASP A 378 -2.00 -10.23 -7.61
CA ASP A 378 -3.04 -10.97 -8.33
C ASP A 378 -3.24 -12.36 -7.73
N VAL A 379 -2.16 -13.04 -7.36
CA VAL A 379 -2.18 -14.34 -6.67
C VAL A 379 -2.83 -14.21 -5.29
N MET A 380 -2.41 -13.21 -4.49
CA MET A 380 -2.99 -12.93 -3.18
C MET A 380 -4.49 -12.59 -3.28
N ALA A 381 -4.86 -11.75 -4.24
CA ALA A 381 -6.25 -11.38 -4.50
C ALA A 381 -7.10 -12.61 -4.88
N GLY A 382 -6.57 -13.50 -5.73
CA GLY A 382 -7.23 -14.74 -6.11
C GLY A 382 -7.46 -15.68 -4.92
N HIS A 383 -6.48 -15.81 -4.02
CA HIS A 383 -6.63 -16.58 -2.79
C HIS A 383 -7.66 -15.95 -1.85
N PHE A 384 -7.59 -14.64 -1.64
CA PHE A 384 -8.56 -13.94 -0.79
C PHE A 384 -9.99 -14.09 -1.30
N ILE A 385 -10.22 -13.95 -2.61
CA ILE A 385 -11.53 -14.13 -3.22
C ILE A 385 -12.05 -15.56 -2.96
N ARG A 386 -11.21 -16.58 -3.06
CA ARG A 386 -11.59 -17.99 -2.77
C ARG A 386 -11.92 -18.18 -1.29
N SER A 387 -11.07 -17.71 -0.40
CA SER A 387 -11.22 -17.89 1.06
C SER A 387 -12.45 -17.16 1.63
N ILE A 388 -13.05 -16.25 0.88
CA ILE A 388 -14.28 -15.55 1.27
C ILE A 388 -15.53 -16.03 0.53
N GLY A 389 -15.45 -17.16 -0.19
CA GLY A 389 -16.58 -17.78 -0.86
C GLY A 389 -16.85 -17.28 -2.28
N GLY A 390 -15.83 -16.71 -2.95
CA GLY A 390 -15.88 -16.26 -4.35
C GLY A 390 -16.24 -14.79 -4.52
N ILE A 391 -16.03 -14.29 -5.75
CA ILE A 391 -16.26 -12.88 -6.09
C ILE A 391 -17.73 -12.46 -5.94
N ASP A 392 -18.67 -13.39 -6.16
CA ASP A 392 -20.11 -13.15 -6.05
C ASP A 392 -20.55 -12.94 -4.58
N ASN A 393 -19.75 -13.40 -3.62
CA ASN A 393 -19.99 -13.16 -2.21
C ASN A 393 -19.60 -11.74 -1.75
N ILE A 394 -18.98 -10.95 -2.62
CA ILE A 394 -18.53 -9.58 -2.34
C ILE A 394 -19.48 -8.57 -2.98
N SER A 395 -20.14 -7.73 -2.20
CA SER A 395 -20.97 -6.63 -2.71
C SER A 395 -20.17 -5.35 -2.97
N SER A 396 -19.12 -5.06 -2.16
CA SER A 396 -18.18 -3.95 -2.43
C SER A 396 -16.76 -4.28 -1.96
N ILE A 397 -15.77 -3.79 -2.72
CA ILE A 397 -14.33 -3.88 -2.40
C ILE A 397 -13.82 -2.47 -2.16
N ASP A 398 -13.40 -2.18 -0.96
CA ASP A 398 -12.78 -0.94 -0.55
C ASP A 398 -11.52 -1.24 0.28
N ASN A 399 -10.64 -0.26 0.47
CA ASN A 399 -9.46 -0.41 1.30
C ASN A 399 -9.15 0.90 2.03
N CYS A 400 -8.42 0.82 3.13
CA CYS A 400 -7.68 1.94 3.69
C CYS A 400 -6.18 1.63 3.55
N THR A 401 -5.32 2.39 4.17
CA THR A 401 -3.85 2.27 4.04
C THR A 401 -3.30 0.86 4.28
N THR A 402 -3.99 0.03 5.07
CA THR A 402 -3.48 -1.27 5.48
C THR A 402 -4.52 -2.39 5.50
N ARG A 403 -5.80 -2.10 5.22
CA ARG A 403 -6.89 -3.08 5.31
C ARG A 403 -7.77 -3.07 4.08
N LEU A 404 -8.05 -4.24 3.55
CA LEU A 404 -9.21 -4.46 2.71
C LEU A 404 -10.48 -4.30 3.55
N ARG A 405 -11.48 -3.65 2.98
CA ARG A 405 -12.82 -3.48 3.56
C ARG A 405 -13.82 -4.03 2.56
N LEU A 406 -14.35 -5.18 2.89
CA LEU A 406 -15.26 -5.91 2.03
C LEU A 406 -16.67 -5.88 2.63
N GLN A 407 -17.66 -5.63 1.78
CA GLN A 407 -19.05 -5.93 2.12
C GLN A 407 -19.40 -7.30 1.58
N MET A 408 -19.82 -8.19 2.47
CA MET A 408 -20.12 -9.58 2.17
C MET A 408 -21.61 -9.78 2.03
N ASN A 409 -22.02 -10.64 1.10
CA ASN A 409 -23.40 -11.12 1.01
C ASN A 409 -23.66 -12.20 2.07
N ASP A 410 -22.70 -13.08 2.29
CA ASP A 410 -22.76 -14.17 3.26
C ASP A 410 -21.42 -14.30 4.03
N MET A 411 -21.43 -13.94 5.32
CA MET A 411 -20.25 -13.97 6.19
C MET A 411 -19.86 -15.40 6.63
N SER A 412 -20.77 -16.39 6.50
CA SER A 412 -20.50 -17.77 6.90
C SER A 412 -19.49 -18.48 5.97
N LYS A 413 -19.32 -17.95 4.75
CA LYS A 413 -18.38 -18.47 3.75
C LYS A 413 -16.95 -17.98 3.94
N VAL A 414 -16.69 -17.16 4.95
CA VAL A 414 -15.38 -16.57 5.20
C VAL A 414 -14.51 -17.53 6.01
N ASP A 415 -13.47 -18.07 5.39
CA ASP A 415 -12.43 -18.86 6.04
C ASP A 415 -11.27 -17.96 6.49
N GLU A 416 -11.25 -17.65 7.80
CA GLU A 416 -10.23 -16.79 8.39
C GLU A 416 -8.85 -17.46 8.44
N ALA A 417 -8.80 -18.78 8.59
CA ALA A 417 -7.54 -19.51 8.66
C ALA A 417 -6.84 -19.46 7.30
N GLU A 418 -7.62 -19.68 6.24
CA GLU A 418 -7.11 -19.64 4.87
C GLU A 418 -6.69 -18.21 4.45
N LEU A 419 -7.46 -17.19 4.82
CA LEU A 419 -7.06 -15.79 4.61
C LEU A 419 -5.72 -15.47 5.26
N LYS A 420 -5.50 -15.91 6.50
CA LYS A 420 -4.23 -15.72 7.20
C LYS A 420 -3.08 -16.48 6.53
N ARG A 421 -3.34 -17.70 6.08
CA ARG A 421 -2.36 -18.53 5.35
C ARG A 421 -1.83 -17.85 4.08
N TYR A 422 -2.69 -17.07 3.40
CA TYR A 422 -2.32 -16.38 2.16
C TYR A 422 -1.98 -14.90 2.34
N GLY A 423 -1.55 -14.50 3.54
CA GLY A 423 -0.91 -13.20 3.76
C GLY A 423 -1.78 -12.15 4.46
N ALA A 424 -2.98 -12.50 4.93
CA ALA A 424 -3.73 -11.62 5.82
C ALA A 424 -3.07 -11.60 7.21
N ARG A 425 -2.61 -10.44 7.64
CA ARG A 425 -2.04 -10.23 8.99
C ARG A 425 -3.10 -10.28 10.10
N GLY A 426 -4.37 -10.19 9.73
CA GLY A 426 -5.51 -10.28 10.63
C GLY A 426 -6.81 -10.17 9.86
N VAL A 427 -7.87 -10.75 10.43
CA VAL A 427 -9.22 -10.71 9.88
C VAL A 427 -10.17 -10.24 10.97
N VAL A 428 -11.00 -9.24 10.67
CA VAL A 428 -11.96 -8.67 11.62
C VAL A 428 -13.35 -8.66 10.99
N LYS A 429 -14.25 -9.46 11.53
CA LYS A 429 -15.68 -9.41 11.22
C LYS A 429 -16.31 -8.28 12.03
N VAL A 430 -16.53 -7.13 11.41
CA VAL A 430 -17.08 -5.95 12.10
C VAL A 430 -18.55 -6.15 12.42
N ASN A 431 -19.28 -6.81 11.52
CA ASN A 431 -20.68 -7.23 11.66
C ASN A 431 -21.00 -8.30 10.60
N ASN A 432 -22.24 -8.73 10.50
CA ASN A 432 -22.67 -9.80 9.59
C ASN A 432 -22.49 -9.48 8.08
N ARG A 433 -22.07 -8.27 7.73
CA ARG A 433 -21.87 -7.87 6.32
C ARG A 433 -20.51 -7.21 6.05
N ASN A 434 -19.82 -6.73 7.07
CA ASN A 434 -18.57 -5.99 6.89
C ASN A 434 -17.39 -6.80 7.41
N LEU A 435 -16.50 -7.16 6.50
CA LEU A 435 -15.24 -7.87 6.74
C LEU A 435 -14.06 -6.91 6.53
N GLN A 436 -13.10 -6.93 7.42
CA GLN A 436 -11.83 -6.24 7.24
C GLN A 436 -10.69 -7.25 7.26
N ILE A 437 -9.84 -7.23 6.22
CA ILE A 437 -8.66 -8.08 6.11
C ILE A 437 -7.44 -7.15 6.20
N ILE A 438 -6.60 -7.36 7.20
CA ILE A 438 -5.39 -6.56 7.41
C ILE A 438 -4.30 -7.13 6.52
N VAL A 439 -3.86 -6.35 5.53
CA VAL A 439 -2.83 -6.74 4.54
C VAL A 439 -1.52 -6.01 4.82
N GLY A 440 -1.58 -4.75 5.21
CA GLY A 440 -0.44 -3.85 5.33
C GLY A 440 -0.41 -2.82 4.19
N THR A 441 0.75 -2.20 3.96
CA THR A 441 0.93 -1.12 2.97
C THR A 441 0.60 -1.52 1.54
N ASP A 442 0.66 -2.80 1.22
CA ASP A 442 0.39 -3.36 -0.12
C ASP A 442 -1.11 -3.51 -0.42
N VAL A 443 -1.98 -3.13 0.51
CA VAL A 443 -3.43 -3.36 0.43
C VAL A 443 -4.08 -2.74 -0.81
N GLU A 444 -3.57 -1.62 -1.30
CA GLU A 444 -4.10 -0.93 -2.48
C GLU A 444 -3.93 -1.80 -3.73
N PHE A 445 -2.75 -2.38 -3.93
CA PHE A 445 -2.48 -3.28 -5.05
C PHE A 445 -3.35 -4.54 -4.99
N VAL A 446 -3.54 -5.12 -3.81
CA VAL A 446 -4.42 -6.29 -3.62
C VAL A 446 -5.89 -5.91 -3.87
N ALA A 447 -6.33 -4.73 -3.41
CA ALA A 447 -7.68 -4.25 -3.67
C ALA A 447 -7.93 -4.01 -5.16
N ASP A 448 -6.96 -3.45 -5.88
CA ASP A 448 -7.07 -3.21 -7.32
C ASP A 448 -7.07 -4.52 -8.11
N ALA A 449 -6.25 -5.48 -7.75
CA ALA A 449 -6.28 -6.84 -8.30
C ALA A 449 -7.65 -7.50 -8.09
N MET A 450 -8.24 -7.39 -6.90
CA MET A 450 -9.59 -7.90 -6.61
C MET A 450 -10.67 -7.16 -7.42
N ARG A 451 -10.57 -5.83 -7.59
CA ARG A 451 -11.48 -5.02 -8.43
C ARG A 451 -11.34 -5.39 -9.91
N GLY A 452 -10.10 -5.59 -10.39
CA GLY A 452 -9.82 -6.05 -11.74
C GLY A 452 -10.48 -7.39 -12.05
N THR A 453 -10.45 -8.30 -11.11
CA THR A 453 -11.15 -9.61 -11.20
C THR A 453 -12.67 -9.45 -11.28
N ARG A 454 -13.24 -8.47 -10.57
CA ARG A 454 -14.69 -8.19 -10.58
C ARG A 454 -15.17 -7.52 -11.87
N SER A 455 -14.38 -6.58 -12.43
CA SER A 455 -14.74 -5.85 -13.64
C SER A 455 -14.56 -6.66 -14.92
N ASN A 456 -13.78 -7.73 -14.87
CA ASN A 456 -13.55 -8.63 -16.00
C ASN A 456 -13.65 -10.10 -15.54
N PRO A 457 -14.89 -10.65 -15.47
CA PRO A 457 -15.11 -12.03 -15.01
C PRO A 457 -14.32 -13.08 -15.80
N SER A 458 -13.90 -12.76 -17.03
CA SER A 458 -12.99 -13.61 -17.82
C SER A 458 -11.61 -13.75 -17.19
N LYS A 459 -11.14 -12.79 -16.38
CA LYS A 459 -9.90 -12.95 -15.58
C LYS A 459 -10.13 -13.80 -14.32
N ALA A 460 -11.35 -13.78 -13.76
CA ALA A 460 -11.72 -14.61 -12.61
C ALA A 460 -11.90 -16.08 -12.99
N THR A 461 -12.33 -16.37 -14.21
CA THR A 461 -12.50 -17.74 -14.73
C THR A 461 -11.19 -18.39 -15.11
N THR A 462 -10.09 -17.66 -15.22
CA THR A 462 -8.77 -18.27 -15.39
C THR A 462 -8.20 -18.86 -14.10
N ASN A 463 -8.80 -18.60 -12.91
CA ASN A 463 -8.34 -19.16 -11.63
C ASN A 463 -9.43 -19.80 -10.75
N ALA A 464 -10.65 -19.99 -11.21
CA ALA A 464 -11.76 -20.53 -10.41
C ALA A 464 -12.63 -21.54 -11.15
N GLY A 465 -12.05 -22.31 -12.03
CA GLY A 465 -12.68 -23.48 -12.59
C GLY A 465 -11.84 -24.70 -12.24
N THR A 466 -12.40 -25.64 -11.50
CA THR A 466 -12.03 -27.04 -11.65
C THR A 466 -12.42 -27.45 -13.08
N LEU A 467 -11.73 -26.89 -14.05
CA LEU A 467 -11.57 -27.55 -15.34
C LEU A 467 -10.60 -28.68 -15.03
N THR A 468 -11.03 -29.91 -15.17
CA THR A 468 -10.17 -31.04 -15.40
C THR A 468 -9.35 -30.72 -16.65
N LYS A 469 -8.23 -29.99 -16.44
CA LYS A 469 -7.26 -29.70 -17.50
C LYS A 469 -6.49 -31.00 -17.68
N THR A 470 -6.92 -31.84 -18.59
CA THR A 470 -6.24 -33.07 -18.96
C THR A 470 -5.38 -32.81 -20.18
N ILE A 471 -4.10 -33.13 -20.09
CA ILE A 471 -3.30 -33.42 -21.28
C ILE A 471 -3.50 -34.91 -21.54
N ALA A 472 -3.99 -35.26 -22.74
CA ALA A 472 -4.06 -36.63 -23.16
C ALA A 472 -2.66 -37.29 -23.01
N ASP A 473 -2.58 -38.51 -22.52
CA ASP A 473 -1.32 -39.24 -22.24
C ASP A 473 -0.25 -39.16 -23.36
N GLN A 474 -0.66 -38.95 -24.59
CA GLN A 474 0.22 -38.86 -25.77
C GLN A 474 0.50 -37.41 -26.19
N ALA A 475 -0.10 -36.41 -25.54
CA ALA A 475 0.05 -35.00 -25.94
C ALA A 475 1.29 -34.34 -25.33
N PHE A 476 1.90 -34.92 -24.31
CA PHE A 476 3.16 -34.45 -23.71
C PHE A 476 4.32 -35.35 -24.19
N ILE A 477 5.39 -34.71 -24.71
CA ILE A 477 6.61 -35.43 -25.10
C ILE A 477 7.80 -34.99 -24.23
N MET A 478 8.80 -35.87 -24.14
CA MET A 478 10.05 -35.56 -23.42
C MET A 478 10.78 -34.40 -24.07
N PRO A 479 11.00 -33.27 -23.35
CA PRO A 479 11.56 -32.05 -23.93
C PRO A 479 13.06 -32.16 -24.23
N VAL A 480 13.78 -33.05 -23.57
CA VAL A 480 15.21 -33.30 -23.76
C VAL A 480 15.53 -34.74 -23.44
N LYS A 481 16.52 -35.32 -24.10
CA LYS A 481 17.01 -36.67 -23.76
C LYS A 481 17.64 -36.65 -22.36
N GLY A 482 17.24 -37.58 -21.46
CA GLY A 482 17.83 -37.66 -20.14
C GLY A 482 17.09 -38.57 -19.18
N LYS A 483 17.58 -38.63 -17.94
CA LYS A 483 17.02 -39.45 -16.86
C LYS A 483 15.99 -38.67 -16.06
N ILE A 484 14.77 -39.18 -15.96
CA ILE A 484 13.73 -38.63 -15.08
C ILE A 484 14.06 -38.98 -13.63
N ILE A 485 14.00 -37.97 -12.76
CA ILE A 485 14.10 -38.10 -11.31
C ILE A 485 12.90 -37.40 -10.65
N PRO A 486 12.46 -37.85 -9.47
CA PRO A 486 11.44 -37.13 -8.68
C PRO A 486 11.93 -35.73 -8.27
N LEU A 487 11.01 -34.77 -8.17
CA LEU A 487 11.36 -33.40 -7.70
C LEU A 487 12.07 -33.41 -6.35
N LYS A 488 11.70 -34.34 -5.46
CA LYS A 488 12.31 -34.48 -4.11
C LYS A 488 13.82 -34.77 -4.15
N GLU A 489 14.35 -35.25 -5.28
CA GLU A 489 15.78 -35.49 -5.48
C GLU A 489 16.55 -34.31 -6.06
N VAL A 490 15.87 -33.22 -6.39
CA VAL A 490 16.48 -31.98 -6.88
C VAL A 490 17.15 -31.26 -5.68
N PRO A 491 18.44 -30.86 -5.79
CA PRO A 491 19.15 -30.20 -4.70
C PRO A 491 18.82 -28.71 -4.62
N ASP A 492 17.53 -28.41 -4.46
CA ASP A 492 16.95 -27.07 -4.32
C ASP A 492 15.63 -27.18 -3.56
N GLU A 493 15.49 -26.42 -2.48
CA GLU A 493 14.32 -26.53 -1.58
C GLU A 493 13.02 -26.10 -2.24
N VAL A 494 13.05 -25.14 -3.16
CA VAL A 494 11.87 -24.62 -3.87
C VAL A 494 11.27 -25.69 -4.78
N PHE A 495 12.12 -26.40 -5.53
CA PHE A 495 11.68 -27.45 -6.43
C PHE A 495 11.39 -28.76 -5.67
N SER A 496 12.24 -29.16 -4.73
CA SER A 496 12.08 -30.44 -4.01
C SER A 496 10.86 -30.46 -3.09
N ALA A 497 10.46 -29.31 -2.55
CA ALA A 497 9.24 -29.16 -1.75
C ALA A 497 7.96 -29.00 -2.61
N GLY A 498 8.06 -28.93 -3.95
CA GLY A 498 6.91 -28.73 -4.84
C GLY A 498 6.25 -27.35 -4.74
N MET A 499 6.98 -26.33 -4.26
CA MET A 499 6.43 -24.99 -4.02
C MET A 499 5.94 -24.29 -5.28
N MET A 500 6.49 -24.64 -6.45
CA MET A 500 6.13 -24.02 -7.74
C MET A 500 5.06 -24.82 -8.51
N GLY A 501 4.59 -25.92 -8.00
CA GLY A 501 3.66 -26.85 -8.65
C GLY A 501 4.17 -28.29 -8.60
N ASP A 502 3.35 -29.22 -9.09
CA ASP A 502 3.74 -30.63 -9.21
C ASP A 502 4.55 -30.85 -10.51
N GLY A 503 5.39 -31.87 -10.53
CA GLY A 503 6.24 -32.14 -11.68
C GLY A 503 7.30 -33.22 -11.45
N PHE A 504 8.31 -33.18 -12.28
CA PHE A 504 9.49 -34.04 -12.21
C PHE A 504 10.74 -33.24 -12.66
N ALA A 505 11.92 -33.81 -12.45
CA ALA A 505 13.12 -33.22 -13.01
C ALA A 505 13.78 -34.19 -13.99
N ILE A 506 14.56 -33.65 -14.93
CA ILE A 506 15.35 -34.40 -15.90
C ILE A 506 16.82 -34.12 -15.61
N LEU A 507 17.65 -35.16 -15.58
CA LEU A 507 19.09 -35.03 -15.70
C LEU A 507 19.44 -35.10 -17.21
N PRO A 508 19.69 -33.97 -17.89
CA PRO A 508 19.83 -33.94 -19.33
C PRO A 508 21.16 -34.56 -19.77
N GLU A 509 21.10 -35.36 -20.84
CA GLU A 509 22.25 -35.94 -21.56
C GLU A 509 22.60 -35.11 -22.80
N ASP A 510 21.65 -34.26 -23.26
CA ASP A 510 21.75 -33.41 -24.44
C ASP A 510 21.36 -31.96 -24.07
N GLY A 511 21.89 -30.98 -24.76
CA GLY A 511 21.60 -29.56 -24.54
C GLY A 511 20.49 -29.00 -25.42
N HIS A 512 19.81 -29.78 -26.24
CA HIS A 512 18.75 -29.33 -27.15
C HIS A 512 17.38 -29.52 -26.54
N PHE A 513 16.75 -28.46 -26.10
CA PHE A 513 15.42 -28.51 -25.49
C PHE A 513 14.35 -28.15 -26.53
N VAL A 514 13.29 -28.96 -26.57
CA VAL A 514 12.15 -28.78 -27.47
C VAL A 514 10.85 -28.60 -26.68
N SER A 515 9.83 -28.05 -27.34
CA SER A 515 8.53 -27.91 -26.73
C SER A 515 7.90 -29.27 -26.43
N PRO A 516 7.46 -29.52 -25.18
CA PRO A 516 6.79 -30.76 -24.81
C PRO A 516 5.33 -30.82 -25.28
N VAL A 517 4.72 -29.69 -25.65
CA VAL A 517 3.30 -29.55 -26.00
C VAL A 517 3.09 -28.57 -27.15
N ASP A 518 1.92 -28.62 -27.79
CA ASP A 518 1.45 -27.55 -28.66
C ASP A 518 0.89 -26.41 -27.79
N GLY A 519 1.20 -25.13 -28.10
CA GLY A 519 0.76 -24.01 -27.29
C GLY A 519 1.45 -22.70 -27.58
N GLU A 520 1.60 -21.86 -26.57
CA GLU A 520 2.18 -20.52 -26.63
C GLU A 520 3.28 -20.36 -25.57
N VAL A 521 4.34 -19.65 -25.92
CA VAL A 521 5.39 -19.26 -24.97
C VAL A 521 4.89 -18.07 -24.14
N ILE A 522 4.65 -18.30 -22.85
CA ILE A 522 4.14 -17.26 -21.95
C ILE A 522 5.23 -16.48 -21.21
N SER A 523 6.45 -17.02 -21.16
CA SER A 523 7.59 -16.31 -20.59
C SER A 523 8.92 -16.89 -21.08
N VAL A 524 9.91 -16.00 -21.29
CA VAL A 524 11.32 -16.35 -21.49
C VAL A 524 12.13 -15.53 -20.51
N PHE A 525 12.82 -16.20 -19.59
CA PHE A 525 13.57 -15.50 -18.54
C PHE A 525 14.75 -14.72 -19.14
N PRO A 526 15.07 -13.50 -18.65
CA PRO A 526 16.13 -12.66 -19.20
C PRO A 526 17.49 -13.34 -19.27
N THR A 527 17.79 -14.22 -18.33
CA THR A 527 19.00 -15.05 -18.26
C THR A 527 18.89 -16.37 -19.06
N LYS A 528 17.81 -16.55 -19.85
CA LYS A 528 17.59 -17.63 -20.82
C LYS A 528 17.64 -19.06 -20.28
N HIS A 529 17.66 -19.24 -18.95
CA HIS A 529 17.77 -20.54 -18.31
C HIS A 529 16.41 -21.21 -18.10
N ALA A 530 15.32 -20.47 -18.27
CA ALA A 530 13.98 -20.97 -18.08
C ALA A 530 13.00 -20.43 -19.14
N VAL A 531 12.03 -21.28 -19.52
CA VAL A 531 10.94 -20.96 -20.46
C VAL A 531 9.63 -21.48 -19.88
N GLY A 532 8.62 -20.60 -19.85
CA GLY A 532 7.24 -20.93 -19.52
C GLY A 532 6.39 -21.12 -20.77
N ILE A 533 5.59 -22.18 -20.81
CA ILE A 533 4.74 -22.57 -21.94
C ILE A 533 3.32 -22.77 -21.43
N LYS A 534 2.34 -22.32 -22.18
CA LYS A 534 0.93 -22.62 -21.97
C LYS A 534 0.42 -23.51 -23.10
N SER A 535 -0.01 -24.72 -22.77
CA SER A 535 -0.57 -25.65 -23.77
C SER A 535 -1.92 -25.16 -24.28
N GLU A 536 -2.37 -25.67 -25.44
CA GLU A 536 -3.71 -25.40 -25.97
C GLU A 536 -4.83 -25.79 -24.99
N SER A 537 -4.61 -26.82 -24.14
CA SER A 537 -5.52 -27.22 -23.07
C SER A 537 -5.46 -26.30 -21.84
N GLY A 538 -4.59 -25.27 -21.84
CA GLY A 538 -4.42 -24.30 -20.77
C GLY A 538 -3.55 -24.76 -19.61
N VAL A 539 -2.83 -25.90 -19.74
CA VAL A 539 -1.83 -26.33 -18.77
C VAL A 539 -0.56 -25.50 -18.93
N GLU A 540 -0.04 -24.98 -17.82
CA GLU A 540 1.16 -24.15 -17.79
C GLU A 540 2.37 -24.97 -17.32
N ILE A 541 3.43 -24.96 -18.12
CA ILE A 541 4.62 -25.78 -17.94
C ILE A 541 5.84 -24.85 -17.87
N LEU A 542 6.60 -24.94 -16.80
CA LEU A 542 7.89 -24.28 -16.66
C LEU A 542 9.00 -25.30 -16.87
N ILE A 543 9.90 -25.03 -17.80
CA ILE A 543 11.15 -25.75 -18.03
C ILE A 543 12.28 -24.90 -17.45
N HIS A 544 12.92 -25.34 -16.37
CA HIS A 544 14.00 -24.61 -15.70
C HIS A 544 15.29 -25.44 -15.77
N VAL A 545 16.27 -25.02 -16.57
CA VAL A 545 17.47 -25.81 -16.86
C VAL A 545 18.57 -25.57 -15.84
N GLY A 546 18.88 -26.61 -15.06
CA GLY A 546 19.89 -26.58 -14.00
C GLY A 546 19.48 -25.81 -12.75
N ILE A 547 20.25 -25.91 -11.70
CA ILE A 547 20.04 -25.23 -10.44
C ILE A 547 21.05 -24.06 -10.31
N ASP A 548 20.59 -22.92 -9.81
CA ASP A 548 21.36 -21.66 -9.69
C ASP A 548 21.90 -21.09 -11.01
N THR A 549 21.36 -21.52 -12.14
CA THR A 549 21.77 -21.09 -13.48
C THR A 549 21.44 -19.63 -13.77
N VAL A 550 20.57 -18.98 -13.00
CA VAL A 550 20.32 -17.53 -13.03
C VAL A 550 21.63 -16.72 -12.85
N ASN A 551 22.55 -17.24 -12.05
CA ASN A 551 23.84 -16.60 -11.74
C ASN A 551 24.78 -16.54 -12.95
N LEU A 552 24.55 -17.35 -13.98
CA LEU A 552 25.33 -17.36 -15.23
C LEU A 552 24.95 -16.22 -16.17
N LYS A 553 23.94 -15.42 -15.86
CA LYS A 553 23.49 -14.24 -16.64
C LYS A 553 23.28 -14.52 -18.14
N GLY A 554 22.91 -15.77 -18.47
CA GLY A 554 22.66 -16.23 -19.82
C GLY A 554 23.87 -16.85 -20.54
N GLU A 555 25.03 -16.92 -19.91
CA GLU A 555 26.20 -17.59 -20.47
C GLU A 555 25.96 -19.10 -20.59
N GLY A 556 26.20 -19.65 -21.77
CA GLY A 556 25.92 -21.06 -22.10
C GLY A 556 24.47 -21.34 -22.52
N PHE A 557 23.58 -20.33 -22.63
CA PHE A 557 22.19 -20.46 -23.03
C PHE A 557 21.85 -19.69 -24.30
N THR A 558 21.19 -20.33 -25.26
CA THR A 558 20.63 -19.70 -26.46
C THR A 558 19.17 -20.06 -26.58
N THR A 559 18.26 -19.09 -26.52
CA THR A 559 16.82 -19.27 -26.75
C THR A 559 16.49 -19.09 -28.24
N HIS A 560 15.56 -19.93 -28.73
CA HIS A 560 15.09 -19.91 -30.13
C HIS A 560 13.65 -19.37 -30.22
N VAL A 561 13.04 -19.04 -29.09
CA VAL A 561 11.68 -18.52 -28.96
C VAL A 561 11.67 -17.26 -28.12
N LYS A 562 10.62 -16.48 -28.26
CA LYS A 562 10.30 -15.29 -27.44
C LYS A 562 8.88 -15.39 -26.90
N GLU A 563 8.58 -14.60 -25.92
CA GLU A 563 7.23 -14.46 -25.34
C GLU A 563 6.21 -14.07 -26.41
N GLY A 564 5.06 -14.76 -26.42
CA GLY A 564 4.00 -14.63 -27.42
C GLY A 564 4.14 -15.53 -28.65
N ASP A 565 5.23 -16.28 -28.80
CA ASP A 565 5.38 -17.20 -29.94
C ASP A 565 4.45 -18.40 -29.80
N THR A 566 3.72 -18.76 -30.87
CA THR A 566 2.99 -20.02 -30.98
C THR A 566 3.96 -21.12 -31.35
N ILE A 567 3.94 -22.22 -30.61
CA ILE A 567 4.86 -23.35 -30.74
C ILE A 567 4.11 -24.68 -30.88
N LYS A 568 4.74 -25.61 -31.59
CA LYS A 568 4.30 -27.00 -31.71
C LYS A 568 5.23 -27.94 -30.95
N ARG A 569 4.71 -29.08 -30.56
CA ARG A 569 5.53 -30.17 -30.01
C ARG A 569 6.74 -30.46 -30.87
N GLY A 570 7.92 -30.50 -30.25
CA GLY A 570 9.18 -30.74 -30.94
C GLY A 570 9.85 -29.48 -31.48
N ASP A 571 9.21 -28.32 -31.45
CA ASP A 571 9.85 -27.08 -31.85
C ASP A 571 10.98 -26.72 -30.87
N LYS A 572 12.08 -26.18 -31.40
CA LYS A 572 13.26 -25.82 -30.61
C LYS A 572 12.94 -24.65 -29.69
N LEU A 573 13.11 -24.84 -28.38
CA LEU A 573 12.96 -23.79 -27.37
C LEU A 573 14.29 -23.13 -27.04
N MET A 574 15.27 -23.95 -26.66
CA MET A 574 16.60 -23.45 -26.29
C MET A 574 17.69 -24.48 -26.56
N THR A 575 18.92 -23.97 -26.68
CA THR A 575 20.15 -24.76 -26.73
C THR A 575 21.05 -24.36 -25.57
N VAL A 576 21.61 -25.35 -24.88
CA VAL A 576 22.42 -25.20 -23.67
C VAL A 576 23.75 -25.89 -23.83
N ASP A 577 24.85 -25.20 -23.60
CA ASP A 577 26.17 -25.81 -23.49
C ASP A 577 26.29 -26.51 -22.11
N LEU A 578 25.83 -27.77 -22.06
CA LEU A 578 25.86 -28.57 -20.82
C LEU A 578 27.27 -28.71 -20.25
N SER A 579 28.31 -28.66 -21.07
CA SER A 579 29.69 -28.83 -20.64
C SER A 579 30.20 -27.61 -19.88
N SER A 580 29.80 -26.44 -20.31
CA SER A 580 30.09 -25.16 -19.67
C SER A 580 29.25 -24.98 -18.40
N VAL A 581 27.93 -25.17 -18.51
CA VAL A 581 26.99 -24.97 -17.40
C VAL A 581 27.29 -25.93 -16.24
N ARG A 582 27.59 -27.23 -16.52
CA ARG A 582 27.91 -28.24 -15.49
C ARG A 582 29.08 -27.82 -14.57
N ARG A 583 30.04 -27.08 -15.08
CA ARG A 583 31.22 -26.63 -14.30
C ARG A 583 30.92 -25.45 -13.37
N ALA A 584 29.83 -24.74 -13.65
CA ALA A 584 29.52 -23.47 -13.03
C ALA A 584 28.32 -23.53 -12.07
N VAL A 585 27.60 -24.66 -12.01
CA VAL A 585 26.38 -24.79 -11.20
C VAL A 585 26.39 -26.06 -10.33
N PRO A 586 25.65 -26.07 -9.21
CA PRO A 586 25.58 -27.21 -8.30
C PRO A 586 25.01 -28.47 -8.93
N SER A 587 24.03 -28.31 -9.85
CA SER A 587 23.35 -29.42 -10.48
C SER A 587 22.76 -29.03 -11.85
N LEU A 588 22.82 -29.99 -12.80
CA LEU A 588 22.10 -29.90 -14.07
C LEU A 588 20.65 -30.41 -13.99
N ALA A 589 20.18 -30.81 -12.82
CA ALA A 589 18.78 -31.21 -12.66
C ALA A 589 17.88 -30.11 -13.22
N THR A 590 17.01 -30.48 -14.15
CA THR A 590 16.14 -29.61 -14.92
C THR A 590 14.70 -29.85 -14.51
N PRO A 591 14.13 -29.09 -13.57
CA PRO A 591 12.73 -29.17 -13.21
C PRO A 591 11.81 -28.87 -14.39
N ILE A 592 10.80 -29.74 -14.56
CA ILE A 592 9.65 -29.58 -15.43
C ILE A 592 8.44 -29.46 -14.52
N ILE A 593 7.96 -28.24 -14.32
CA ILE A 593 6.93 -27.91 -13.33
C ILE A 593 5.64 -27.56 -14.03
N PHE A 594 4.56 -28.17 -13.56
CA PHE A 594 3.19 -27.86 -13.97
C PHE A 594 2.62 -26.87 -12.95
N THR A 595 2.72 -25.57 -13.26
CA THR A 595 2.47 -24.49 -12.28
C THR A 595 0.99 -24.34 -11.92
N ASN A 596 0.09 -24.87 -12.72
CA ASN A 596 -1.36 -24.78 -12.52
C ASN A 596 -2.06 -26.15 -12.37
N LEU A 597 -1.30 -27.19 -11.95
CA LEU A 597 -1.80 -28.52 -11.62
C LEU A 597 -1.39 -28.91 -10.20
N GLN A 598 -2.27 -29.67 -9.51
CA GLN A 598 -2.03 -30.13 -8.13
C GLN A 598 -1.58 -31.59 -8.04
N THR A 599 -1.81 -32.39 -9.06
CA THR A 599 -1.48 -33.83 -9.03
C THR A 599 -1.05 -34.32 -10.40
N LEU A 600 0.16 -34.85 -10.47
CA LEU A 600 0.76 -35.46 -11.65
C LEU A 600 1.17 -36.88 -11.33
N LYS A 601 0.85 -37.83 -12.23
CA LYS A 601 1.38 -39.22 -12.14
C LYS A 601 2.44 -39.45 -13.20
N ILE A 602 3.66 -39.76 -12.77
CA ILE A 602 4.76 -40.14 -13.67
C ILE A 602 4.58 -41.62 -14.03
N LYS A 603 4.44 -41.91 -15.32
CA LYS A 603 4.24 -43.29 -15.86
C LYS A 603 5.54 -43.95 -16.30
N LYS A 604 6.53 -43.18 -16.72
CA LYS A 604 7.85 -43.66 -17.15
C LYS A 604 8.95 -43.04 -16.30
N THR A 605 9.92 -43.83 -15.90
CA THR A 605 11.12 -43.38 -15.14
C THR A 605 12.39 -43.95 -15.82
N GLY A 606 13.55 -43.40 -15.46
CA GLY A 606 14.83 -43.77 -16.05
C GLY A 606 15.20 -42.92 -17.27
N ASN A 607 16.14 -43.41 -18.10
CA ASN A 607 16.59 -42.70 -19.29
C ASN A 607 15.54 -42.78 -20.39
N ILE A 608 15.08 -41.59 -20.82
CA ILE A 608 14.04 -41.49 -21.85
C ILE A 608 14.58 -40.64 -23.00
N PRO A 609 14.38 -41.07 -24.26
CA PRO A 609 14.77 -40.29 -25.42
C PRO A 609 13.89 -39.05 -25.57
N GLN A 610 14.46 -37.99 -26.18
CA GLN A 610 13.70 -36.80 -26.56
C GLN A 610 12.56 -37.18 -27.52
N GLY A 611 11.41 -36.56 -27.37
CA GLY A 611 10.23 -36.79 -28.19
C GLY A 611 9.40 -38.00 -27.81
N ASP A 612 9.82 -38.83 -26.84
CA ASP A 612 9.01 -39.95 -26.36
C ASP A 612 7.75 -39.46 -25.62
N SER A 613 6.64 -40.14 -25.75
CA SER A 613 5.33 -39.79 -25.19
C SER A 613 4.85 -40.77 -24.13
N GLY A 614 3.70 -40.48 -23.47
CA GLY A 614 3.13 -41.33 -22.42
C GLY A 614 3.97 -41.35 -21.15
N ILE A 615 4.64 -40.25 -20.82
CA ILE A 615 5.54 -40.08 -19.66
C ILE A 615 4.75 -39.79 -18.42
N ILE A 616 3.68 -39.00 -18.57
CA ILE A 616 2.85 -38.51 -17.48
C ILE A 616 1.38 -38.76 -17.76
N SER A 617 0.55 -38.84 -16.69
CA SER A 617 -0.88 -38.59 -16.79
C SER A 617 -1.29 -37.50 -15.82
N ILE A 618 -2.24 -36.72 -16.25
CA ILE A 618 -2.88 -35.65 -15.48
C ILE A 618 -4.32 -36.13 -15.30
N ASP A 619 -4.66 -36.51 -14.06
CA ASP A 619 -6.01 -37.00 -13.69
C ASP A 619 -6.94 -35.82 -13.38
#